data_e20985dd619a4ca7d830a50a430a3bb0
#
_entry.id   e20985dd619a4ca7d830a50a430a3bb0
#
_cell.length_a   1.000
_cell.length_b   1.000
_cell.length_c   1.000
_cell.angle_alpha   90.00
_cell.angle_beta   90.00
_cell.angle_gamma   90.00
#
_symmetry.space_group_name_H-M   'P 1'
#
loop_
_entity.id
_entity.type
_entity.pdbx_description
1 polymer ?
#
loop_
_entity_poly.entity_id
_entity_poly.type
_entity_poly.pdbx_seq_one_letter_code
_entity_poly.pdbx_strand_id
1 'polypeptide(L)'
;MQLTSPRLRASLLAAASLTLVAAVLPPPKPLGIGDRLFPELGNPGYDVLAYDLSLTYKDNRSPLDAVTSIEARSLEPLERINLDFTHGTVASAEVNGQPARFEAAGEDLVLTPAYPVPASTPLHITVRHTSDPRGRAADGGWVTTEDGLAMANQADAAHRVFPCNDHPADKAYFTFRITAPEGYTAVANGLPGALPAARAGGATVWTYKTLHPMATELAQVSVGRSAVLHRTGPHGLPLRDVVPAADRERLEPWLAKTAGHVAWMEERVGRYPFENYGVLIARAKTGFELETQTLSLFEHGLFAGEAAGYPEWYVESVMVHELAHQWFGDSVTPRTWSDLWLNEGHATWYEALYADGLGKYPLERRMREAYQRSDQWRAQGGPPAAPKAAAPGEKIGLFRPVVYDGSALILYALRQEIGAAAFDRVERRWVAEHKDGIAGTEDFVRLASQEAGRDLAAFLQPWLYGETTPAMPGHPEWGGPASSPAAGKP
;
A
#
# COMPACT_ATOMS: atom_id res chain seq x y z
N MET A 1 101.23 13.26 -11.57
CA MET A 1 100.23 13.68 -12.56
C MET A 1 99.25 12.56 -12.80
N GLN A 2 98.17 12.52 -12.07
CA GLN A 2 97.16 11.47 -12.22
C GLN A 2 95.82 12.16 -12.37
N LEU A 3 95.16 11.91 -13.48
CA LEU A 3 93.79 12.41 -13.82
C LEU A 3 92.82 11.40 -13.31
N THR A 4 91.93 11.84 -12.43
CA THR A 4 90.79 11.06 -11.96
C THR A 4 89.55 11.43 -12.79
N SER A 5 88.90 10.41 -13.40
CA SER A 5 87.67 10.54 -14.15
C SER A 5 86.43 10.45 -13.22
N PRO A 6 85.34 11.21 -13.43
CA PRO A 6 84.13 11.06 -12.66
C PRO A 6 83.18 9.99 -13.24
N ARG A 7 82.69 9.10 -12.35
CA ARG A 7 81.64 8.10 -12.69
C ARG A 7 80.28 8.76 -12.78
N LEU A 8 79.65 8.69 -13.94
CA LEU A 8 78.23 8.97 -14.09
C LEU A 8 77.42 7.87 -13.44
N ARG A 9 76.53 8.23 -12.47
CA ARG A 9 75.49 7.36 -11.99
C ARG A 9 74.21 7.65 -12.80
N ALA A 10 73.79 6.67 -13.62
CA ALA A 10 72.48 6.71 -14.26
C ALA A 10 71.41 6.23 -13.27
N SER A 11 70.52 7.12 -12.88
CA SER A 11 69.33 6.76 -12.09
C SER A 11 68.23 6.29 -13.04
N LEU A 12 67.89 5.03 -13.05
CA LEU A 12 66.72 4.48 -13.70
C LEU A 12 65.47 4.85 -12.86
N LEU A 13 64.64 5.76 -13.33
CA LEU A 13 63.27 5.96 -12.86
C LEU A 13 62.37 4.88 -13.49
N ALA A 14 61.98 3.90 -12.70
CA ALA A 14 60.93 2.96 -13.07
C ALA A 14 59.56 3.68 -12.91
N ALA A 15 58.93 4.05 -14.00
CA ALA A 15 57.55 4.51 -14.02
C ALA A 15 56.62 3.28 -13.84
N ALA A 16 56.06 3.09 -12.66
CA ALA A 16 54.99 2.12 -12.43
C ALA A 16 53.69 2.67 -13.02
N SER A 17 53.32 2.19 -14.20
CA SER A 17 51.99 2.44 -14.77
C SER A 17 50.96 1.66 -13.96
N LEU A 18 50.23 2.32 -13.06
CA LEU A 18 49.00 1.75 -12.48
C LEU A 18 47.96 1.71 -13.59
N THR A 19 47.78 0.56 -14.20
CA THR A 19 46.58 0.28 -14.99
C THR A 19 45.40 0.13 -14.02
N LEU A 20 44.59 1.17 -13.91
CA LEU A 20 43.24 1.06 -13.27
C LEU A 20 42.42 0.12 -14.15
N VAL A 21 42.31 -1.13 -13.76
CA VAL A 21 41.31 -2.04 -14.33
C VAL A 21 39.97 -1.56 -13.74
N ALA A 22 39.23 -0.80 -14.51
CA ALA A 22 37.86 -0.53 -14.15
C ALA A 22 37.11 -1.87 -14.06
N ALA A 23 36.70 -2.26 -12.87
CA ALA A 23 35.84 -3.43 -12.69
C ALA A 23 34.59 -3.20 -13.57
N VAL A 24 34.39 -4.05 -14.55
CA VAL A 24 33.17 -4.04 -15.36
C VAL A 24 32.07 -4.61 -14.47
N LEU A 25 31.13 -3.77 -14.08
CA LEU A 25 29.96 -4.22 -13.33
C LEU A 25 29.19 -5.25 -14.18
N PRO A 26 28.63 -6.28 -13.56
CA PRO A 26 27.77 -7.24 -14.27
C PRO A 26 26.58 -6.51 -14.89
N PRO A 27 25.88 -7.09 -15.89
CA PRO A 27 24.67 -6.50 -16.41
C PRO A 27 23.68 -6.20 -15.28
N PRO A 28 22.89 -5.12 -15.38
CA PRO A 28 21.82 -4.85 -14.41
C PRO A 28 20.78 -5.96 -14.45
N LYS A 29 20.17 -6.23 -13.31
CA LYS A 29 19.10 -7.20 -13.16
C LYS A 29 18.07 -6.67 -12.18
N PRO A 30 16.81 -7.12 -12.25
CA PRO A 30 15.83 -6.86 -11.21
C PRO A 30 16.35 -7.34 -9.86
N LEU A 31 15.99 -6.63 -8.82
CA LEU A 31 16.26 -7.01 -7.44
C LEU A 31 14.91 -7.24 -6.73
N GLY A 32 14.95 -7.65 -5.50
CA GLY A 32 13.83 -7.78 -4.61
C GLY A 32 14.32 -7.97 -3.19
N ILE A 33 13.48 -7.65 -2.23
CA ILE A 33 13.79 -7.83 -0.81
C ILE A 33 13.46 -9.24 -0.30
N GLY A 34 13.06 -10.14 -1.19
CA GLY A 34 12.80 -11.55 -0.87
C GLY A 34 11.37 -11.84 -0.42
N ASP A 35 10.40 -11.01 -0.79
CA ASP A 35 8.99 -11.34 -0.58
C ASP A 35 8.61 -12.59 -1.38
N ARG A 36 7.92 -13.53 -0.72
CA ARG A 36 7.57 -14.81 -1.32
C ARG A 36 6.54 -14.68 -2.46
N LEU A 37 5.67 -13.66 -2.38
CA LEU A 37 4.58 -13.45 -3.35
C LEU A 37 5.02 -12.54 -4.49
N PHE A 38 5.93 -11.62 -4.21
CA PHE A 38 6.48 -10.65 -5.15
C PHE A 38 8.02 -10.63 -5.06
N PRO A 39 8.70 -11.65 -5.62
CA PRO A 39 10.13 -11.85 -5.41
C PRO A 39 11.04 -10.74 -5.96
N GLU A 40 10.56 -9.99 -6.94
CA GLU A 40 11.28 -8.89 -7.60
C GLU A 40 10.75 -7.51 -7.16
N LEU A 41 9.92 -7.43 -6.11
CA LEU A 41 9.35 -6.18 -5.62
C LEU A 41 10.17 -5.65 -4.44
N GLY A 42 10.37 -4.33 -4.44
CA GLY A 42 11.23 -3.65 -3.48
C GLY A 42 12.71 -3.90 -3.73
N ASN A 43 13.55 -3.03 -3.23
CA ASN A 43 14.98 -3.05 -3.51
C ASN A 43 15.81 -2.94 -2.24
N PRO A 44 16.86 -3.77 -2.07
CA PRO A 44 17.73 -3.73 -0.89
C PRO A 44 18.74 -2.60 -0.97
N GLY A 45 19.40 -2.34 0.16
CA GLY A 45 20.58 -1.50 0.25
C GLY A 45 20.32 -0.05 0.64
N TYR A 46 19.08 0.38 0.72
CA TYR A 46 18.68 1.71 1.18
C TYR A 46 17.32 1.67 1.88
N ASP A 47 17.00 2.75 2.60
CA ASP A 47 15.77 2.97 3.35
C ASP A 47 15.22 4.34 2.91
N VAL A 48 14.01 4.36 2.36
CA VAL A 48 13.39 5.60 1.85
C VAL A 48 12.73 6.35 3.01
N LEU A 49 13.06 7.62 3.13
CA LEU A 49 12.54 8.50 4.17
C LEU A 49 11.40 9.38 3.66
N ALA A 50 11.50 9.85 2.41
CA ALA A 50 10.47 10.70 1.83
C ALA A 50 10.45 10.67 0.30
N TYR A 51 9.25 10.83 -0.26
CA TYR A 51 8.98 11.10 -1.67
C TYR A 51 8.41 12.51 -1.86
N ASP A 52 8.89 13.22 -2.88
CA ASP A 52 8.27 14.45 -3.42
C ASP A 52 7.88 14.17 -4.87
N LEU A 53 6.59 14.02 -5.12
CA LEU A 53 6.02 13.69 -6.42
C LEU A 53 5.44 14.95 -7.07
N SER A 54 6.01 15.38 -8.17
CA SER A 54 5.47 16.45 -9.01
C SER A 54 4.87 15.86 -10.27
N LEU A 55 3.56 16.02 -10.46
CA LEU A 55 2.79 15.45 -11.57
C LEU A 55 2.08 16.58 -12.34
N THR A 56 2.17 16.56 -13.66
CA THR A 56 1.46 17.49 -14.53
C THR A 56 0.50 16.73 -15.43
N TYR A 57 -0.77 16.82 -15.09
CA TYR A 57 -1.87 16.23 -15.84
C TYR A 57 -2.31 17.17 -16.96
N LYS A 58 -2.56 16.63 -18.13
CA LYS A 58 -3.10 17.33 -19.30
C LYS A 58 -4.48 16.79 -19.68
N ASP A 59 -4.55 15.50 -19.89
CA ASP A 59 -5.76 14.74 -20.23
C ASP A 59 -5.51 13.23 -20.01
N ASN A 60 -6.55 12.40 -20.15
CA ASN A 60 -6.47 10.95 -19.97
C ASN A 60 -5.76 10.19 -21.11
N ARG A 61 -5.35 10.86 -22.17
CA ARG A 61 -4.75 10.24 -23.37
C ARG A 61 -3.25 10.45 -23.44
N SER A 62 -2.76 11.45 -22.72
CA SER A 62 -1.35 11.85 -22.70
C SER A 62 -0.67 11.37 -21.44
N PRO A 63 0.56 10.85 -21.49
CA PRO A 63 1.36 10.66 -20.29
C PRO A 63 1.49 11.96 -19.50
N LEU A 64 1.48 11.84 -18.17
CA LEU A 64 1.79 12.96 -17.28
C LEU A 64 3.28 13.24 -17.33
N ASP A 65 3.68 14.52 -17.37
CA ASP A 65 5.05 14.91 -17.07
C ASP A 65 5.27 14.80 -15.57
N ALA A 66 6.33 14.13 -15.14
CA ALA A 66 6.56 13.80 -13.75
C ALA A 66 8.00 14.02 -13.30
N VAL A 67 8.15 14.38 -12.03
CA VAL A 67 9.43 14.39 -11.33
C VAL A 67 9.21 13.70 -9.99
N THR A 68 10.00 12.66 -9.75
CA THR A 68 10.06 11.98 -8.44
C THR A 68 11.39 12.33 -7.79
N SER A 69 11.34 12.94 -6.61
CA SER A 69 12.50 13.14 -5.75
C SER A 69 12.38 12.24 -4.53
N ILE A 70 13.44 11.52 -4.22
CA ILE A 70 13.50 10.53 -3.15
C ILE A 70 14.60 10.94 -2.18
N GLU A 71 14.25 11.11 -0.93
CA GLU A 71 15.17 11.22 0.19
C GLU A 71 15.30 9.85 0.84
N ALA A 72 16.50 9.32 0.89
CA ALA A 72 16.76 8.00 1.45
C ALA A 72 18.07 7.99 2.25
N ARG A 73 18.36 6.87 2.87
CA ARG A 73 19.63 6.57 3.52
C ARG A 73 20.17 5.25 2.99
N SER A 74 21.40 5.24 2.53
CA SER A 74 22.06 3.99 2.16
C SER A 74 22.31 3.14 3.41
N LEU A 75 22.04 1.86 3.34
CA LEU A 75 22.28 0.89 4.41
C LEU A 75 23.63 0.17 4.19
N GLU A 76 24.06 0.07 2.93
CA GLU A 76 25.31 -0.54 2.50
C GLU A 76 25.97 0.30 1.39
N PRO A 77 27.22 0.03 0.98
CA PRO A 77 27.83 0.72 -0.16
C PRO A 77 27.09 0.39 -1.45
N LEU A 78 26.69 1.42 -2.23
CA LEU A 78 25.92 1.25 -3.46
C LEU A 78 26.72 1.70 -4.68
N GLU A 79 27.07 0.77 -5.56
CA GLU A 79 27.59 1.05 -6.90
C GLU A 79 26.46 1.23 -7.93
N ARG A 80 25.30 0.67 -7.63
CA ARG A 80 24.03 0.81 -8.35
C ARG A 80 22.87 0.97 -7.36
N ILE A 81 21.81 1.59 -7.82
CA ILE A 81 20.57 1.79 -7.07
C ILE A 81 19.44 1.33 -7.99
N ASN A 82 18.71 0.32 -7.59
CA ASN A 82 17.50 -0.10 -8.27
C ASN A 82 16.30 0.64 -7.67
N LEU A 83 15.38 1.04 -8.51
CA LEU A 83 14.04 1.51 -8.15
C LEU A 83 13.05 0.70 -8.97
N ASP A 84 11.95 0.28 -8.39
CA ASP A 84 10.84 -0.29 -9.15
C ASP A 84 10.23 0.83 -10.03
N PHE A 85 10.12 0.61 -11.35
CA PHE A 85 9.50 1.57 -12.26
C PHE A 85 9.19 0.97 -13.63
N THR A 86 7.93 1.11 -14.04
CA THR A 86 7.44 0.76 -15.39
C THR A 86 6.44 1.81 -15.89
N HIS A 87 5.88 1.63 -17.09
CA HIS A 87 4.81 2.46 -17.66
C HIS A 87 5.15 3.96 -17.75
N GLY A 88 6.42 4.26 -18.00
CA GLY A 88 6.90 5.62 -18.25
C GLY A 88 8.23 5.62 -19.00
N THR A 89 8.67 6.81 -19.40
CA THR A 89 9.98 7.01 -19.99
C THR A 89 10.80 7.92 -19.08
N VAL A 90 12.06 7.56 -18.85
CA VAL A 90 12.99 8.38 -18.05
C VAL A 90 13.72 9.34 -18.97
N ALA A 91 13.67 10.63 -18.65
CA ALA A 91 14.38 11.69 -19.38
C ALA A 91 15.75 11.95 -18.76
N SER A 92 15.85 11.95 -17.44
CA SER A 92 17.11 12.11 -16.72
C SER A 92 17.01 11.54 -15.30
N ALA A 93 18.15 11.15 -14.74
CA ALA A 93 18.28 10.78 -13.34
C ALA A 93 19.51 11.46 -12.73
N GLU A 94 19.38 11.84 -11.46
CA GLU A 94 20.45 12.42 -10.66
C GLU A 94 20.53 11.68 -9.32
N VAL A 95 21.76 11.47 -8.84
CA VAL A 95 22.05 10.92 -7.50
C VAL A 95 22.96 11.90 -6.79
N ASN A 96 22.53 12.39 -5.63
CA ASN A 96 23.25 13.41 -4.83
C ASN A 96 23.65 14.64 -5.65
N GLY A 97 22.73 15.11 -6.53
CA GLY A 97 22.92 16.28 -7.38
C GLY A 97 23.89 16.09 -8.55
N GLN A 98 24.30 14.84 -8.83
CA GLN A 98 25.15 14.51 -9.98
C GLN A 98 24.35 13.65 -10.98
N PRO A 99 24.49 13.89 -12.29
CA PRO A 99 23.88 13.05 -13.30
C PRO A 99 24.26 11.58 -13.12
N ALA A 100 23.27 10.69 -13.15
CA ALA A 100 23.44 9.24 -13.09
C ALA A 100 23.09 8.63 -14.44
N ARG A 101 23.79 7.56 -14.82
CA ARG A 101 23.36 6.71 -15.93
C ARG A 101 22.18 5.87 -15.45
N PHE A 102 21.27 5.56 -16.36
CA PHE A 102 20.11 4.75 -16.04
C PHE A 102 19.79 3.78 -17.17
N GLU A 103 19.25 2.64 -16.81
CA GLU A 103 18.82 1.59 -17.75
C GLU A 103 17.68 0.78 -17.10
N ALA A 104 16.80 0.22 -17.92
CA ALA A 104 15.73 -0.64 -17.45
C ALA A 104 16.23 -2.09 -17.33
N ALA A 105 15.80 -2.80 -16.28
CA ALA A 105 16.08 -4.21 -16.06
C ALA A 105 14.82 -4.89 -15.49
N GLY A 106 14.04 -5.58 -16.31
CA GLY A 106 12.72 -6.07 -15.92
C GLY A 106 11.77 -4.92 -15.61
N GLU A 107 11.19 -4.90 -14.41
CA GLU A 107 10.36 -3.81 -13.90
C GLU A 107 11.17 -2.81 -13.04
N ASP A 108 12.51 -2.89 -13.07
CA ASP A 108 13.39 -1.96 -12.37
C ASP A 108 13.97 -0.88 -13.28
N LEU A 109 14.12 0.30 -12.72
CA LEU A 109 15.00 1.37 -13.18
C LEU A 109 16.30 1.31 -12.39
N VAL A 110 17.40 0.91 -13.05
CA VAL A 110 18.71 0.79 -12.43
C VAL A 110 19.53 2.05 -12.67
N LEU A 111 19.88 2.76 -11.60
CA LEU A 111 20.72 3.93 -11.61
C LEU A 111 22.18 3.58 -11.32
N THR A 112 23.10 4.12 -12.11
CA THR A 112 24.53 4.06 -11.81
C THR A 112 25.01 5.46 -11.49
N PRO A 113 25.26 5.80 -10.22
CA PRO A 113 25.72 7.12 -9.81
C PRO A 113 27.12 7.43 -10.36
N ALA A 114 27.47 8.70 -10.44
CA ALA A 114 28.79 9.14 -10.89
C ALA A 114 29.90 8.63 -9.97
N TYR A 115 29.60 8.47 -8.69
CA TYR A 115 30.49 7.91 -7.66
C TYR A 115 29.70 6.93 -6.80
N PRO A 116 30.30 5.82 -6.36
CA PRO A 116 29.64 4.90 -5.41
C PRO A 116 29.18 5.63 -4.16
N VAL A 117 27.99 5.30 -3.68
CA VAL A 117 27.41 5.87 -2.45
C VAL A 117 27.92 5.09 -1.26
N PRO A 118 28.58 5.69 -0.27
CA PRO A 118 29.03 4.98 0.93
C PRO A 118 27.84 4.52 1.79
N ALA A 119 28.04 3.47 2.60
CA ALA A 119 27.05 3.03 3.58
C ALA A 119 26.74 4.12 4.61
N SER A 120 25.51 4.10 5.13
CA SER A 120 25.03 4.99 6.20
C SER A 120 25.10 6.49 5.86
N THR A 121 25.00 6.83 4.57
CA THR A 121 25.04 8.23 4.10
C THR A 121 23.66 8.67 3.57
N PRO A 122 23.35 9.97 3.61
CA PRO A 122 22.18 10.51 2.93
C PRO A 122 22.23 10.21 1.43
N LEU A 123 21.10 9.83 0.88
CA LEU A 123 20.91 9.51 -0.52
C LEU A 123 19.75 10.35 -1.05
N HIS A 124 20.04 11.22 -2.01
CA HIS A 124 19.03 12.00 -2.70
C HIS A 124 18.99 11.60 -4.17
N ILE A 125 17.82 11.15 -4.64
CA ILE A 125 17.61 10.72 -6.03
C ILE A 125 16.57 11.63 -6.66
N THR A 126 16.79 12.09 -7.88
CA THR A 126 15.79 12.80 -8.67
C THR A 126 15.65 12.12 -10.02
N VAL A 127 14.44 11.70 -10.36
CA VAL A 127 14.10 11.13 -11.67
C VAL A 127 13.08 12.00 -12.37
N ARG A 128 13.42 12.49 -13.56
CA ARG A 128 12.48 13.16 -14.47
C ARG A 128 11.96 12.11 -15.45
N HIS A 129 10.67 11.94 -15.45
CA HIS A 129 10.05 10.85 -16.21
C HIS A 129 8.66 11.25 -16.72
N THR A 130 8.06 10.38 -17.50
CA THR A 130 6.62 10.40 -17.76
C THR A 130 5.92 9.32 -16.96
N SER A 131 4.65 9.52 -16.63
CA SER A 131 3.78 8.53 -16.02
C SER A 131 2.60 8.29 -16.94
N ASP A 132 2.47 7.08 -17.51
CA ASP A 132 1.49 6.78 -18.55
C ASP A 132 0.18 6.26 -17.95
N PRO A 133 -0.94 7.00 -18.06
CA PRO A 133 -2.23 6.56 -17.52
C PRO A 133 -2.95 5.54 -18.40
N ARG A 134 -2.37 5.17 -19.53
CA ARG A 134 -2.98 4.23 -20.49
C ARG A 134 -2.66 2.79 -20.09
N GLY A 135 -3.58 2.14 -19.42
CA GLY A 135 -3.49 0.77 -18.97
C GLY A 135 -4.88 0.19 -18.73
N ARG A 136 -4.93 -1.08 -18.32
CA ARG A 136 -6.18 -1.67 -17.84
C ARG A 136 -6.29 -1.40 -16.35
N ALA A 137 -7.48 -1.02 -15.87
CA ALA A 137 -7.73 -0.81 -14.45
C ALA A 137 -7.31 -2.02 -13.57
N ALA A 138 -7.50 -3.24 -14.11
CA ALA A 138 -7.09 -4.48 -13.43
C ALA A 138 -5.56 -4.66 -13.26
N ASP A 139 -4.75 -3.86 -13.97
CA ASP A 139 -3.30 -3.92 -13.84
C ASP A 139 -2.79 -2.98 -12.72
N GLY A 140 -3.66 -2.14 -12.13
CA GLY A 140 -3.31 -1.15 -11.12
C GLY A 140 -2.52 0.04 -11.68
N GLY A 141 -2.04 0.90 -10.79
CA GLY A 141 -1.43 2.17 -11.14
C GLY A 141 -2.48 3.24 -11.41
N TRP A 142 -2.43 3.89 -12.57
CA TRP A 142 -3.48 4.83 -12.95
C TRP A 142 -4.75 4.12 -13.39
N VAL A 143 -5.87 4.50 -12.79
CA VAL A 143 -7.21 4.13 -13.23
C VAL A 143 -7.88 5.36 -13.83
N THR A 144 -8.22 5.29 -15.13
CA THR A 144 -8.93 6.39 -15.79
C THR A 144 -10.40 6.39 -15.40
N THR A 145 -10.93 7.59 -15.13
CA THR A 145 -12.33 7.85 -14.88
C THR A 145 -12.98 8.49 -16.11
N GLU A 146 -14.27 8.77 -16.07
CA GLU A 146 -14.95 9.47 -17.18
C GLU A 146 -14.36 10.86 -17.44
N ASP A 147 -13.86 11.54 -16.40
CA ASP A 147 -13.44 12.94 -16.42
C ASP A 147 -12.06 13.20 -15.78
N GLY A 148 -11.25 12.16 -15.63
CA GLY A 148 -9.94 12.27 -14.99
C GLY A 148 -9.31 10.92 -14.71
N LEU A 149 -8.57 10.85 -13.63
CA LEU A 149 -7.87 9.64 -13.18
C LEU A 149 -7.73 9.59 -11.66
N ALA A 150 -7.46 8.40 -11.14
CA ALA A 150 -7.12 8.12 -9.75
C ALA A 150 -6.02 7.04 -9.71
N MET A 151 -5.29 6.94 -8.61
CA MET A 151 -4.37 5.83 -8.36
C MET A 151 -5.10 4.66 -7.70
N ALA A 152 -4.68 3.43 -8.06
CA ALA A 152 -5.05 2.20 -7.38
C ALA A 152 -3.83 1.26 -7.44
N ASN A 153 -2.99 1.31 -6.41
CA ASN A 153 -1.62 0.79 -6.49
C ASN A 153 -1.42 -0.56 -5.81
N GLN A 154 -2.38 -1.04 -5.05
CA GLN A 154 -2.28 -2.33 -4.35
C GLN A 154 -2.38 -3.51 -5.35
N ALA A 155 -1.59 -4.54 -5.24
CA ALA A 155 -0.50 -4.77 -4.27
C ALA A 155 0.85 -4.23 -4.77
N ASP A 156 1.13 -4.29 -6.06
CA ASP A 156 2.42 -4.15 -6.73
C ASP A 156 2.33 -3.19 -7.93
N ALA A 157 1.70 -2.03 -7.77
CA ALA A 157 1.45 -1.15 -8.91
C ALA A 157 1.81 0.32 -8.71
N ALA A 158 2.39 0.73 -7.56
CA ALA A 158 2.85 2.10 -7.39
C ALA A 158 3.98 2.44 -8.36
N HIS A 159 4.87 1.49 -8.64
CA HIS A 159 5.97 1.64 -9.59
C HIS A 159 5.51 1.79 -11.07
N ARG A 160 4.24 1.56 -11.35
CA ARG A 160 3.62 1.89 -12.66
C ARG A 160 3.28 3.37 -12.77
N VAL A 161 3.33 4.11 -11.67
CA VAL A 161 3.04 5.54 -11.60
C VAL A 161 4.30 6.36 -11.42
N PHE A 162 5.18 5.98 -10.49
CA PHE A 162 6.39 6.70 -10.16
C PHE A 162 7.52 5.75 -9.74
N PRO A 163 8.80 6.11 -10.00
CA PRO A 163 9.92 5.33 -9.48
C PRO A 163 9.92 5.32 -7.95
N CYS A 164 9.97 4.13 -7.36
CA CYS A 164 9.90 3.97 -5.90
C CYS A 164 10.61 2.69 -5.44
N ASN A 165 10.64 2.49 -4.14
CA ASN A 165 10.89 1.21 -3.49
C ASN A 165 9.52 0.61 -3.17
N ASP A 166 8.98 -0.23 -4.09
CA ASP A 166 7.56 -0.60 -4.09
C ASP A 166 7.31 -1.83 -3.22
N HIS A 167 7.43 -1.66 -1.90
CA HIS A 167 7.11 -2.71 -0.95
C HIS A 167 6.54 -2.14 0.35
N PRO A 168 5.53 -2.77 0.98
CA PRO A 168 4.91 -2.27 2.22
C PRO A 168 5.88 -2.14 3.40
N ALA A 169 7.00 -2.88 3.40
CA ALA A 169 8.02 -2.78 4.43
C ALA A 169 8.83 -1.46 4.40
N ASP A 170 8.76 -0.68 3.33
CA ASP A 170 9.49 0.60 3.22
C ASP A 170 8.51 1.78 3.18
N LYS A 171 8.11 2.24 4.37
CA LYS A 171 7.17 3.36 4.55
C LYS A 171 7.92 4.68 4.55
N ALA A 172 7.38 5.69 3.87
CA ALA A 172 7.99 7.00 3.73
C ALA A 172 6.98 8.14 3.88
N TYR A 173 7.46 9.37 4.10
CA TYR A 173 6.62 10.56 4.04
C TYR A 173 6.41 11.00 2.59
N PHE A 174 5.22 11.51 2.26
CA PHE A 174 4.91 11.96 0.91
C PHE A 174 4.59 13.45 0.84
N THR A 175 5.11 14.08 -0.21
CA THR A 175 4.67 15.38 -0.69
C THR A 175 4.21 15.24 -2.14
N PHE A 176 2.99 15.68 -2.42
CA PHE A 176 2.42 15.67 -3.77
C PHE A 176 2.27 17.08 -4.29
N ARG A 177 2.73 17.36 -5.53
CA ARG A 177 2.52 18.60 -6.27
C ARG A 177 1.85 18.28 -7.59
N ILE A 178 0.58 18.58 -7.70
CA ILE A 178 -0.23 18.17 -8.83
C ILE A 178 -0.65 19.41 -9.61
N THR A 179 -0.28 19.46 -10.88
CA THR A 179 -0.71 20.51 -11.80
C THR A 179 -1.78 19.95 -12.73
N ALA A 180 -2.91 20.63 -12.83
CA ALA A 180 -3.99 20.26 -13.74
C ALA A 180 -4.61 21.51 -14.40
N PRO A 181 -5.26 21.36 -15.59
CA PRO A 181 -5.92 22.45 -16.31
C PRO A 181 -7.10 23.04 -15.52
N GLU A 182 -7.57 24.20 -15.95
CA GLU A 182 -8.78 24.84 -15.43
C GLU A 182 -9.99 23.88 -15.50
N GLY A 183 -10.84 23.93 -14.48
CA GLY A 183 -12.04 23.09 -14.35
C GLY A 183 -11.79 21.72 -13.76
N TYR A 184 -10.54 21.35 -13.48
CA TYR A 184 -10.17 20.15 -12.73
C TYR A 184 -9.86 20.49 -11.27
N THR A 185 -10.09 19.53 -10.40
CA THR A 185 -9.65 19.50 -9.00
C THR A 185 -8.68 18.35 -8.83
N ALA A 186 -7.51 18.62 -8.21
CA ALA A 186 -6.58 17.58 -7.84
C ALA A 186 -6.53 17.38 -6.32
N VAL A 187 -6.47 16.14 -5.88
CA VAL A 187 -6.37 15.74 -4.47
C VAL A 187 -5.36 14.63 -4.31
N ALA A 188 -4.78 14.53 -3.11
CA ALA A 188 -3.90 13.43 -2.73
C ALA A 188 -4.03 13.10 -1.24
N ASN A 189 -3.34 12.07 -0.76
CA ASN A 189 -3.25 11.74 0.67
C ASN A 189 -2.77 12.94 1.51
N GLY A 190 -3.12 12.94 2.78
CA GLY A 190 -2.67 13.92 3.77
C GLY A 190 -3.37 15.27 3.69
N LEU A 191 -2.77 16.27 4.29
CA LEU A 191 -3.32 17.62 4.38
C LEU A 191 -2.87 18.52 3.23
N PRO A 192 -3.69 19.53 2.83
CA PRO A 192 -3.22 20.58 1.93
C PRO A 192 -2.00 21.30 2.53
N GLY A 193 -0.89 21.29 1.80
CA GLY A 193 0.33 21.97 2.23
C GLY A 193 0.33 23.49 1.97
N ALA A 194 -0.52 23.94 1.04
CA ALA A 194 -0.73 25.34 0.70
C ALA A 194 -2.09 25.49 -0.02
N LEU A 195 -2.57 26.73 -0.11
CA LEU A 195 -3.72 27.03 -0.98
C LEU A 195 -3.37 26.71 -2.45
N PRO A 196 -4.34 26.25 -3.25
CA PRO A 196 -4.11 26.02 -4.67
C PRO A 196 -3.59 27.29 -5.35
N ALA A 197 -2.51 27.16 -6.10
CA ALA A 197 -1.84 28.28 -6.76
C ALA A 197 -2.10 28.27 -8.27
N ALA A 198 -2.72 29.33 -8.78
CA ALA A 198 -2.90 29.51 -10.22
C ALA A 198 -1.53 29.69 -10.93
N ARG A 199 -1.42 29.13 -12.12
CA ARG A 199 -0.26 29.24 -13.01
C ARG A 199 -0.65 29.91 -14.31
N ALA A 200 0.32 30.34 -15.08
CA ALA A 200 0.12 30.85 -16.44
C ALA A 200 -0.61 29.78 -17.30
N GLY A 201 -1.51 30.22 -18.18
CA GLY A 201 -2.27 29.30 -19.06
C GLY A 201 -3.49 28.65 -18.39
N GLY A 202 -3.94 29.13 -17.21
CA GLY A 202 -5.15 28.65 -16.54
C GLY A 202 -4.97 27.37 -15.72
N ALA A 203 -3.77 26.82 -15.65
CA ALA A 203 -3.52 25.64 -14.81
C ALA A 203 -3.45 26.01 -13.32
N THR A 204 -3.79 25.07 -12.45
CA THR A 204 -3.68 25.19 -11.00
C THR A 204 -2.74 24.12 -10.44
N VAL A 205 -1.99 24.46 -9.39
CA VAL A 205 -1.13 23.56 -8.65
C VAL A 205 -1.73 23.32 -7.26
N TRP A 206 -1.91 22.08 -6.90
CA TRP A 206 -2.27 21.63 -5.56
C TRP A 206 -1.09 20.96 -4.89
N THR A 207 -0.93 21.18 -3.60
CA THR A 207 0.12 20.55 -2.79
C THR A 207 -0.51 19.85 -1.59
N TYR A 208 -0.11 18.60 -1.36
CA TYR A 208 -0.54 17.79 -0.22
C TYR A 208 0.68 17.18 0.46
N LYS A 209 0.55 16.89 1.77
CA LYS A 209 1.60 16.26 2.57
C LYS A 209 1.01 15.29 3.56
N THR A 210 1.62 14.11 3.68
CA THR A 210 1.34 13.19 4.79
C THR A 210 2.14 13.64 6.03
N LEU A 211 1.57 13.45 7.22
CA LEU A 211 2.26 13.67 8.48
C LEU A 211 2.70 12.36 9.15
N HIS A 212 2.31 11.24 8.57
CA HIS A 212 2.67 9.89 8.97
C HIS A 212 3.30 9.15 7.79
N PRO A 213 4.23 8.20 8.04
CA PRO A 213 4.82 7.39 6.98
C PRO A 213 3.76 6.49 6.35
N MET A 214 3.87 6.25 5.05
CA MET A 214 2.91 5.53 4.24
C MET A 214 3.63 4.57 3.30
N ALA A 215 3.11 3.37 3.11
CA ALA A 215 3.56 2.45 2.06
C ALA A 215 3.20 3.00 0.67
N THR A 216 3.99 2.66 -0.33
CA THR A 216 3.81 3.15 -1.71
C THR A 216 2.48 2.74 -2.33
N GLU A 217 2.01 1.54 -2.01
CA GLU A 217 0.73 0.98 -2.49
C GLU A 217 -0.50 1.78 -2.03
N LEU A 218 -0.38 2.52 -0.92
CA LEU A 218 -1.44 3.35 -0.35
C LEU A 218 -1.44 4.78 -0.90
N ALA A 219 -0.49 5.13 -1.80
CA ALA A 219 -0.42 6.44 -2.40
C ALA A 219 -1.64 6.69 -3.29
N GLN A 220 -2.29 7.84 -3.08
CA GLN A 220 -3.45 8.28 -3.84
C GLN A 220 -3.24 9.67 -4.42
N VAL A 221 -3.42 9.78 -5.71
CA VAL A 221 -3.66 11.05 -6.41
C VAL A 221 -4.89 10.88 -7.29
N SER A 222 -5.83 11.81 -7.18
CA SER A 222 -6.95 11.89 -8.10
C SER A 222 -7.03 13.26 -8.74
N VAL A 223 -7.28 13.28 -10.03
CA VAL A 223 -7.56 14.49 -10.82
C VAL A 223 -8.89 14.28 -11.54
N GLY A 224 -9.85 15.17 -11.33
CA GLY A 224 -11.17 15.04 -11.94
C GLY A 224 -12.02 16.32 -11.79
N ARG A 225 -13.19 16.31 -12.40
CA ARG A 225 -14.19 17.35 -12.18
C ARG A 225 -14.96 17.11 -10.87
N SER A 226 -14.23 17.25 -9.77
CA SER A 226 -14.66 16.83 -8.45
C SER A 226 -15.02 18.00 -7.55
N ALA A 227 -16.00 17.77 -6.66
CA ALA A 227 -16.28 18.59 -5.50
C ALA A 227 -15.55 18.03 -4.29
N VAL A 228 -14.96 18.91 -3.48
CA VAL A 228 -14.37 18.57 -2.20
C VAL A 228 -15.31 19.05 -1.10
N LEU A 229 -15.72 18.13 -0.23
CA LEU A 229 -16.60 18.39 0.90
C LEU A 229 -15.80 18.31 2.19
N HIS A 230 -15.90 19.33 3.01
CA HIS A 230 -15.23 19.38 4.30
C HIS A 230 -16.23 19.18 5.43
N ARG A 231 -15.90 18.30 6.36
CA ARG A 231 -16.64 18.02 7.59
C ARG A 231 -15.67 17.90 8.76
N THR A 232 -16.23 17.77 9.94
CA THR A 232 -15.44 17.54 11.15
C THR A 232 -15.91 16.23 11.79
N GLY A 233 -14.97 15.32 11.99
CA GLY A 233 -15.15 14.07 12.71
C GLY A 233 -14.90 14.20 14.22
N PRO A 234 -14.80 13.07 14.92
CA PRO A 234 -14.49 13.04 16.34
C PRO A 234 -13.22 13.83 16.67
N HIS A 235 -13.23 14.50 17.82
CA HIS A 235 -12.08 15.26 18.35
C HIS A 235 -11.52 16.34 17.41
N GLY A 236 -12.36 16.82 16.48
CA GLY A 236 -11.93 17.84 15.52
C GLY A 236 -11.19 17.27 14.31
N LEU A 237 -11.22 15.95 14.07
CA LEU A 237 -10.61 15.32 12.91
C LEU A 237 -11.13 15.95 11.62
N PRO A 238 -10.29 16.54 10.77
CA PRO A 238 -10.72 17.01 9.45
C PRO A 238 -11.17 15.83 8.58
N LEU A 239 -12.40 15.91 8.05
CA LEU A 239 -12.92 14.99 7.05
C LEU A 239 -12.96 15.71 5.70
N ARG A 240 -12.38 15.11 4.68
CA ARG A 240 -12.25 15.68 3.33
C ARG A 240 -12.69 14.65 2.29
N ASP A 241 -13.97 14.69 1.97
CA ASP A 241 -14.52 13.79 0.96
C ASP A 241 -14.42 14.41 -0.44
N VAL A 242 -14.21 13.55 -1.43
CA VAL A 242 -14.03 13.93 -2.83
C VAL A 242 -14.99 13.12 -3.69
N VAL A 243 -15.84 13.80 -4.44
CA VAL A 243 -16.87 13.17 -5.26
C VAL A 243 -16.97 13.83 -6.63
N PRO A 244 -17.46 13.13 -7.67
CA PRO A 244 -17.80 13.79 -8.92
C PRO A 244 -18.77 14.94 -8.65
N ALA A 245 -18.46 16.15 -9.15
CA ALA A 245 -19.23 17.37 -8.83
C ALA A 245 -20.70 17.25 -9.17
N ALA A 246 -21.03 16.54 -10.26
CA ALA A 246 -22.41 16.32 -10.70
C ALA A 246 -23.23 15.39 -9.77
N ASP A 247 -22.57 14.59 -8.92
CA ASP A 247 -23.21 13.62 -8.02
C ASP A 247 -23.22 14.07 -6.56
N ARG A 248 -22.71 15.26 -6.27
CA ARG A 248 -22.52 15.76 -4.91
C ARG A 248 -23.77 15.56 -4.04
N GLU A 249 -24.92 16.04 -4.47
CA GLU A 249 -26.17 15.99 -3.68
C GLU A 249 -26.62 14.54 -3.43
N ARG A 250 -26.45 13.67 -4.42
CA ARG A 250 -26.83 12.25 -4.32
C ARG A 250 -25.91 11.48 -3.37
N LEU A 251 -24.63 11.83 -3.32
CA LEU A 251 -23.62 11.12 -2.53
C LEU A 251 -23.48 11.66 -1.10
N GLU A 252 -23.92 12.91 -0.86
CA GLU A 252 -23.80 13.56 0.45
C GLU A 252 -24.41 12.76 1.64
N PRO A 253 -25.57 12.08 1.51
CA PRO A 253 -26.11 11.26 2.60
C PRO A 253 -25.21 10.12 3.05
N TRP A 254 -24.45 9.52 2.13
CA TRP A 254 -23.46 8.48 2.45
C TRP A 254 -22.27 9.05 3.23
N LEU A 255 -21.73 10.13 2.72
CA LEU A 255 -20.56 10.79 3.31
C LEU A 255 -20.83 11.40 4.69
N ALA A 256 -22.08 11.80 4.96
CA ALA A 256 -22.50 12.30 6.27
C ALA A 256 -22.36 11.26 7.39
N LYS A 257 -22.31 9.96 7.06
CA LYS A 257 -22.14 8.86 8.00
C LYS A 257 -20.69 8.66 8.46
N THR A 258 -19.71 9.16 7.70
CA THR A 258 -18.26 8.93 7.94
C THR A 258 -17.84 9.31 9.36
N ALA A 259 -18.31 10.44 9.90
CA ALA A 259 -17.98 10.83 11.27
C ALA A 259 -18.45 9.80 12.32
N GLY A 260 -19.62 9.22 12.10
CA GLY A 260 -20.17 8.15 12.93
C GLY A 260 -19.35 6.84 12.82
N HIS A 261 -18.91 6.50 11.61
CA HIS A 261 -18.05 5.32 11.38
C HIS A 261 -16.69 5.48 12.11
N VAL A 262 -16.06 6.65 12.01
CA VAL A 262 -14.81 6.94 12.74
C VAL A 262 -15.03 6.82 14.25
N ALA A 263 -16.09 7.42 14.81
CA ALA A 263 -16.39 7.31 16.23
C ALA A 263 -16.61 5.86 16.66
N TRP A 264 -17.32 5.07 15.85
CA TRP A 264 -17.60 3.66 16.09
C TRP A 264 -16.30 2.81 16.12
N MET A 265 -15.34 3.09 15.24
CA MET A 265 -14.03 2.44 15.24
C MET A 265 -13.19 2.88 16.45
N GLU A 266 -13.14 4.20 16.75
CA GLU A 266 -12.36 4.72 17.88
C GLU A 266 -12.78 4.13 19.24
N GLU A 267 -14.06 3.87 19.44
CA GLU A 267 -14.57 3.19 20.64
C GLU A 267 -13.97 1.79 20.81
N ARG A 268 -13.62 1.12 19.74
CA ARG A 268 -13.13 -0.28 19.72
C ARG A 268 -11.63 -0.38 19.79
N VAL A 269 -10.93 0.36 18.94
CA VAL A 269 -9.48 0.17 18.74
C VAL A 269 -8.63 1.36 19.16
N GLY A 270 -9.24 2.50 19.50
CA GLY A 270 -8.54 3.72 19.90
C GLY A 270 -8.55 4.78 18.80
N ARG A 271 -7.95 5.93 19.11
CA ARG A 271 -7.99 7.13 18.27
C ARG A 271 -7.59 6.86 16.83
N TYR A 272 -8.26 7.53 15.90
CA TYR A 272 -7.89 7.55 14.49
C TYR A 272 -6.41 7.94 14.34
N PRO A 273 -5.60 7.18 13.58
CA PRO A 273 -4.15 7.31 13.64
C PRO A 273 -3.56 8.51 12.91
N PHE A 274 -4.29 9.08 11.94
CA PHE A 274 -3.76 10.05 10.99
C PHE A 274 -4.32 11.47 11.15
N GLU A 275 -3.80 12.41 10.36
CA GLU A 275 -4.11 13.84 10.40
C GLU A 275 -5.47 14.21 9.82
N ASN A 276 -6.02 13.40 8.92
CA ASN A 276 -7.35 13.59 8.33
C ASN A 276 -7.87 12.25 7.80
N TYR A 277 -9.15 12.18 7.51
CA TYR A 277 -9.75 11.10 6.74
C TYR A 277 -10.66 11.66 5.65
N GLY A 278 -10.97 10.86 4.64
CA GLY A 278 -11.96 11.17 3.62
C GLY A 278 -12.24 9.99 2.70
N VAL A 279 -13.34 10.11 1.99
CA VAL A 279 -13.82 9.16 1.00
C VAL A 279 -13.64 9.78 -0.39
N LEU A 280 -12.91 9.10 -1.26
CA LEU A 280 -12.80 9.45 -2.68
C LEU A 280 -13.71 8.53 -3.49
N ILE A 281 -14.79 9.08 -4.04
CA ILE A 281 -15.67 8.33 -4.94
C ILE A 281 -15.31 8.66 -6.38
N ALA A 282 -14.78 7.67 -7.11
CA ALA A 282 -14.35 7.82 -8.49
C ALA A 282 -15.31 7.14 -9.47
N ARG A 283 -15.59 7.79 -10.62
CA ARG A 283 -16.34 7.19 -11.72
C ARG A 283 -15.44 6.27 -12.54
N ALA A 284 -14.82 5.31 -11.88
CA ALA A 284 -14.02 4.25 -12.44
C ALA A 284 -14.75 2.91 -12.32
N LYS A 285 -14.33 1.93 -13.07
CA LYS A 285 -14.78 0.54 -12.96
C LYS A 285 -13.59 -0.28 -12.49
N THR A 286 -13.32 -0.22 -11.20
CA THR A 286 -12.27 -0.97 -10.56
C THR A 286 -12.69 -2.40 -10.24
N GLY A 287 -13.94 -2.57 -9.82
CA GLY A 287 -14.46 -3.83 -9.29
C GLY A 287 -14.02 -4.09 -7.84
N PHE A 288 -13.42 -3.09 -7.18
CA PHE A 288 -12.97 -3.11 -5.79
C PHE A 288 -12.93 -1.69 -5.23
N GLU A 289 -12.91 -1.58 -3.92
CA GLU A 289 -12.56 -0.40 -3.12
C GLU A 289 -11.10 -0.51 -2.68
N LEU A 290 -10.51 0.57 -2.18
CA LEU A 290 -9.11 0.59 -1.75
C LEU A 290 -8.88 1.59 -0.61
N GLU A 291 -8.22 1.12 0.42
CA GLU A 291 -7.94 1.78 1.69
C GLU A 291 -6.90 2.90 1.62
N THR A 292 -6.61 3.50 0.48
CA THR A 292 -5.53 4.49 0.37
C THR A 292 -5.48 5.46 1.56
N GLN A 293 -4.31 5.56 2.21
CA GLN A 293 -4.14 6.21 3.52
C GLN A 293 -4.71 7.61 3.53
N THR A 294 -5.57 7.93 4.50
CA THR A 294 -6.27 9.21 4.69
C THR A 294 -7.33 9.57 3.63
N LEU A 295 -7.47 8.78 2.55
CA LEU A 295 -8.39 9.07 1.45
C LEU A 295 -8.79 7.78 0.72
N SER A 296 -9.65 6.96 1.34
CA SER A 296 -10.06 5.67 0.77
C SER A 296 -10.80 5.82 -0.56
N LEU A 297 -10.40 5.05 -1.55
CA LEU A 297 -10.97 5.05 -2.90
C LEU A 297 -12.17 4.11 -2.98
N PHE A 298 -13.27 4.59 -3.52
CA PHE A 298 -14.48 3.81 -3.76
C PHE A 298 -14.93 3.91 -5.21
N GLU A 299 -15.38 2.79 -5.77
CA GLU A 299 -16.08 2.80 -7.04
C GLU A 299 -17.44 3.47 -6.91
N HIS A 300 -17.73 4.39 -7.81
CA HIS A 300 -19.01 5.12 -7.84
C HIS A 300 -20.24 4.19 -7.90
N GLY A 301 -20.11 3.02 -8.55
CA GLY A 301 -21.18 2.04 -8.70
C GLY A 301 -21.71 1.48 -7.38
N LEU A 302 -20.86 1.34 -6.37
CA LEU A 302 -21.26 0.89 -5.02
C LEU A 302 -22.38 1.76 -4.43
N PHE A 303 -22.28 3.08 -4.61
CA PHE A 303 -23.22 4.07 -4.07
C PHE A 303 -24.53 4.21 -4.88
N ALA A 304 -24.75 3.41 -5.89
CA ALA A 304 -26.07 3.24 -6.49
C ALA A 304 -27.02 2.43 -5.58
N GLY A 305 -26.48 1.78 -4.54
CA GLY A 305 -27.23 1.11 -3.49
C GLY A 305 -28.14 0.01 -4.06
N GLU A 306 -29.41 0.01 -3.65
CA GLU A 306 -30.39 -1.00 -4.08
C GLU A 306 -30.56 -1.09 -5.61
N ALA A 307 -30.35 0.00 -6.35
CA ALA A 307 -30.42 0.01 -7.80
C ALA A 307 -29.28 -0.83 -8.44
N ALA A 308 -28.15 -1.01 -7.74
CA ALA A 308 -27.06 -1.89 -8.12
C ALA A 308 -27.12 -3.26 -7.43
N GLY A 309 -28.17 -3.52 -6.63
CA GLY A 309 -28.32 -4.75 -5.86
C GLY A 309 -27.61 -4.75 -4.50
N TYR A 310 -27.10 -3.61 -4.05
CA TYR A 310 -26.45 -3.46 -2.75
C TYR A 310 -27.38 -2.81 -1.73
N PRO A 311 -27.84 -3.50 -0.67
CA PRO A 311 -28.61 -2.86 0.38
C PRO A 311 -27.77 -1.82 1.13
N GLU A 312 -28.43 -0.80 1.68
CA GLU A 312 -27.76 0.33 2.35
C GLU A 312 -26.77 -0.11 3.42
N TRP A 313 -27.18 -1.07 4.27
CA TRP A 313 -26.30 -1.59 5.33
C TRP A 313 -25.01 -2.23 4.80
N TYR A 314 -25.07 -2.83 3.61
CA TYR A 314 -23.88 -3.42 2.98
C TYR A 314 -22.91 -2.33 2.52
N VAL A 315 -23.40 -1.30 1.85
CA VAL A 315 -22.56 -0.16 1.46
C VAL A 315 -21.89 0.48 2.68
N GLU A 316 -22.64 0.66 3.78
CA GLU A 316 -22.07 1.19 5.03
C GLU A 316 -21.02 0.24 5.62
N SER A 317 -21.25 -1.08 5.58
CA SER A 317 -20.27 -2.03 6.11
C SER A 317 -18.98 -2.04 5.29
N VAL A 318 -19.06 -1.87 3.96
CA VAL A 318 -17.89 -1.69 3.09
C VAL A 318 -17.17 -0.37 3.41
N MET A 319 -17.90 0.73 3.67
CA MET A 319 -17.26 1.98 4.11
C MET A 319 -16.52 1.81 5.45
N VAL A 320 -17.01 0.96 6.36
CA VAL A 320 -16.31 0.64 7.61
C VAL A 320 -15.12 -0.29 7.37
N HIS A 321 -15.21 -1.20 6.40
CA HIS A 321 -14.08 -2.04 5.97
C HIS A 321 -12.89 -1.17 5.54
N GLU A 322 -13.09 -0.27 4.58
CA GLU A 322 -12.04 0.63 4.09
C GLU A 322 -11.54 1.61 5.17
N LEU A 323 -12.41 1.99 6.09
CA LEU A 323 -11.99 2.81 7.24
C LEU A 323 -11.16 2.01 8.24
N ALA A 324 -11.48 0.73 8.49
CA ALA A 324 -10.75 -0.10 9.45
C ALA A 324 -9.29 -0.31 9.03
N HIS A 325 -9.03 -0.36 7.75
CA HIS A 325 -7.68 -0.43 7.19
C HIS A 325 -6.79 0.71 7.65
N GLN A 326 -7.33 1.89 7.95
CA GLN A 326 -6.52 3.01 8.43
C GLN A 326 -5.73 2.66 9.72
N TRP A 327 -6.26 1.75 10.56
CA TRP A 327 -5.53 1.17 11.70
C TRP A 327 -4.78 -0.10 11.30
N PHE A 328 -5.41 -0.99 10.49
CA PHE A 328 -4.95 -2.33 10.13
C PHE A 328 -4.63 -2.41 8.64
N GLY A 329 -3.40 -2.15 8.27
CA GLY A 329 -2.92 -2.05 6.89
C GLY A 329 -2.13 -0.77 6.66
N ASP A 330 -2.70 0.38 7.03
CA ASP A 330 -2.08 1.68 6.80
C ASP A 330 -1.18 2.09 7.97
N SER A 331 -1.72 2.26 9.18
CA SER A 331 -0.91 2.62 10.36
C SER A 331 -0.01 1.47 10.77
N VAL A 332 -0.57 0.26 10.92
CA VAL A 332 0.17 -0.98 11.12
C VAL A 332 0.23 -1.73 9.80
N THR A 333 1.31 -1.57 9.06
CA THR A 333 1.46 -2.11 7.71
C THR A 333 2.01 -3.55 7.75
N PRO A 334 1.53 -4.48 6.90
CA PRO A 334 2.07 -5.82 6.79
C PRO A 334 3.57 -5.81 6.46
N ARG A 335 4.35 -6.67 7.13
CA ARG A 335 5.79 -6.79 6.89
C ARG A 335 6.09 -7.38 5.52
N THR A 336 5.28 -8.32 5.09
CA THR A 336 5.34 -8.98 3.78
C THR A 336 3.94 -9.16 3.26
N TRP A 337 3.79 -9.38 1.97
CA TRP A 337 2.49 -9.67 1.38
C TRP A 337 1.87 -11.00 1.87
N SER A 338 2.65 -11.89 2.47
CA SER A 338 2.11 -13.05 3.18
C SER A 338 1.37 -12.69 4.47
N ASP A 339 1.64 -11.52 5.04
CA ASP A 339 0.96 -11.00 6.23
C ASP A 339 -0.35 -10.25 5.91
N LEU A 340 -0.79 -10.24 4.65
CA LEU A 340 -2.02 -9.56 4.17
C LEU A 340 -3.27 -9.97 4.97
N TRP A 341 -3.29 -11.15 5.57
CA TRP A 341 -4.37 -11.61 6.44
C TRP A 341 -4.59 -10.69 7.66
N LEU A 342 -3.53 -10.01 8.14
CA LEU A 342 -3.61 -9.01 9.22
C LEU A 342 -4.28 -7.71 8.76
N ASN A 343 -4.15 -7.38 7.49
CA ASN A 343 -4.82 -6.25 6.87
C ASN A 343 -6.30 -6.59 6.62
N GLU A 344 -6.57 -7.47 5.66
CA GLU A 344 -7.91 -7.82 5.20
C GLU A 344 -8.77 -8.52 6.25
N GLY A 345 -8.13 -9.36 7.07
CA GLY A 345 -8.83 -10.07 8.13
C GLY A 345 -9.42 -9.14 9.18
N HIS A 346 -8.67 -8.11 9.60
CA HIS A 346 -9.20 -7.12 10.56
C HIS A 346 -10.27 -6.23 9.92
N ALA A 347 -10.06 -5.76 8.70
CA ALA A 347 -11.07 -4.96 8.02
C ALA A 347 -12.38 -5.73 7.84
N THR A 348 -12.31 -6.99 7.39
CA THR A 348 -13.48 -7.89 7.29
C THR A 348 -14.12 -8.17 8.65
N TRP A 349 -13.32 -8.28 9.72
CA TRP A 349 -13.81 -8.43 11.08
C TRP A 349 -14.66 -7.23 11.53
N TYR A 350 -14.16 -6.01 11.33
CA TYR A 350 -14.89 -4.79 11.70
C TYR A 350 -16.09 -4.53 10.79
N GLU A 351 -16.00 -4.85 9.51
CA GLU A 351 -17.14 -4.88 8.60
C GLU A 351 -18.26 -5.80 9.12
N ALA A 352 -17.90 -7.03 9.52
CA ALA A 352 -18.86 -7.99 10.04
C ALA A 352 -19.47 -7.55 11.37
N LEU A 353 -18.67 -6.98 12.28
CA LEU A 353 -19.15 -6.43 13.55
C LEU A 353 -20.09 -5.24 13.34
N TYR A 354 -19.83 -4.41 12.34
CA TYR A 354 -20.69 -3.27 12.02
C TYR A 354 -22.05 -3.74 11.50
N ALA A 355 -22.06 -4.69 10.57
CA ALA A 355 -23.28 -5.27 10.02
C ALA A 355 -24.13 -5.99 11.09
N ASP A 356 -23.49 -6.69 12.04
CA ASP A 356 -24.12 -7.31 13.21
C ASP A 356 -24.73 -6.25 14.13
N GLY A 357 -23.99 -5.19 14.43
CA GLY A 357 -24.45 -4.05 15.25
C GLY A 357 -25.67 -3.33 14.67
N LEU A 358 -25.82 -3.33 13.34
CA LEU A 358 -27.01 -2.85 12.66
C LEU A 358 -28.17 -3.86 12.69
N GLY A 359 -27.99 -5.08 13.22
CA GLY A 359 -28.96 -6.16 13.21
C GLY A 359 -29.30 -6.69 11.80
N LYS A 360 -28.42 -6.49 10.83
CA LYS A 360 -28.64 -6.85 9.42
C LYS A 360 -28.04 -8.18 9.03
N TYR A 361 -26.84 -8.49 9.54
CA TYR A 361 -26.16 -9.72 9.26
C TYR A 361 -25.43 -10.22 10.52
N PRO A 362 -26.00 -11.17 11.29
CA PRO A 362 -25.41 -11.63 12.54
C PRO A 362 -23.99 -12.16 12.36
N LEU A 363 -23.06 -11.71 13.21
CA LEU A 363 -21.65 -12.10 13.17
C LEU A 363 -21.45 -13.62 13.18
N GLU A 364 -22.11 -14.32 14.12
CA GLU A 364 -22.00 -15.78 14.22
C GLU A 364 -22.45 -16.48 12.93
N ARG A 365 -23.50 -15.97 12.28
CA ARG A 365 -23.97 -16.50 11.00
C ARG A 365 -22.91 -16.33 9.91
N ARG A 366 -22.31 -15.13 9.77
CA ARG A 366 -21.25 -14.86 8.79
C ARG A 366 -20.04 -15.77 9.03
N MET A 367 -19.60 -15.89 10.29
CA MET A 367 -18.47 -16.75 10.66
C MET A 367 -18.75 -18.23 10.41
N ARG A 368 -19.98 -18.70 10.67
CA ARG A 368 -20.37 -20.07 10.36
C ARG A 368 -20.38 -20.35 8.85
N GLU A 369 -20.87 -19.43 8.04
CA GLU A 369 -20.86 -19.55 6.59
C GLU A 369 -19.42 -19.54 6.04
N ALA A 370 -18.52 -18.68 6.58
CA ALA A 370 -17.10 -18.67 6.30
C ALA A 370 -16.43 -20.01 6.68
N TYR A 371 -16.71 -20.50 7.88
CA TYR A 371 -16.19 -21.79 8.37
C TYR A 371 -16.53 -22.95 7.42
N GLN A 372 -17.77 -23.01 6.93
CA GLN A 372 -18.22 -24.06 6.02
C GLN A 372 -17.49 -24.03 4.65
N ARG A 373 -16.96 -22.88 4.24
CA ARG A 373 -16.26 -22.68 2.96
C ARG A 373 -14.74 -22.67 3.10
N SER A 374 -14.23 -22.55 4.32
CA SER A 374 -12.83 -22.26 4.59
C SER A 374 -11.87 -23.27 3.98
N ASP A 375 -12.16 -24.58 4.04
CA ASP A 375 -11.29 -25.59 3.44
C ASP A 375 -11.24 -25.50 1.91
N GLN A 376 -12.37 -25.17 1.28
CA GLN A 376 -12.38 -24.90 -0.17
C GLN A 376 -11.52 -23.70 -0.53
N TRP A 377 -11.59 -22.62 0.25
CA TRP A 377 -10.77 -21.42 0.02
C TRP A 377 -9.28 -21.69 0.22
N ARG A 378 -8.94 -22.47 1.27
CA ARG A 378 -7.54 -22.90 1.51
C ARG A 378 -7.00 -23.77 0.38
N ALA A 379 -7.78 -24.70 -0.13
CA ALA A 379 -7.39 -25.53 -1.26
C ALA A 379 -7.11 -24.69 -2.53
N GLN A 380 -7.90 -23.65 -2.77
CA GLN A 380 -7.75 -22.76 -3.92
C GLN A 380 -6.64 -21.71 -3.73
N GLY A 381 -6.68 -20.99 -2.62
CA GLY A 381 -5.87 -19.81 -2.36
C GLY A 381 -4.66 -20.01 -1.44
N GLY A 382 -4.50 -21.19 -0.85
CA GLY A 382 -3.54 -21.43 0.24
C GLY A 382 -4.09 -21.03 1.61
N PRO A 383 -3.37 -21.30 2.70
CA PRO A 383 -3.73 -20.85 4.03
C PRO A 383 -3.66 -19.32 4.17
N PRO A 384 -4.38 -18.69 5.11
CA PRO A 384 -4.44 -17.24 5.25
C PRO A 384 -3.07 -16.55 5.37
N ALA A 385 -2.14 -17.07 6.19
CA ALA A 385 -0.80 -16.51 6.38
C ALA A 385 0.25 -17.11 5.42
N ALA A 386 -0.17 -17.95 4.48
CA ALA A 386 0.67 -18.46 3.40
C ALA A 386 -0.12 -18.57 2.08
N PRO A 387 -0.75 -17.47 1.63
CA PRO A 387 -1.54 -17.50 0.41
C PRO A 387 -0.69 -17.90 -0.80
N LYS A 388 -1.31 -18.54 -1.79
CA LYS A 388 -0.63 -18.83 -3.07
C LYS A 388 -0.43 -17.53 -3.83
N ALA A 389 0.70 -17.41 -4.49
CA ALA A 389 0.94 -16.31 -5.42
C ALA A 389 -0.17 -16.25 -6.48
N ALA A 390 -0.46 -15.05 -6.98
CA ALA A 390 -1.34 -14.85 -8.11
C ALA A 390 -0.74 -15.51 -9.37
N ALA A 391 -1.59 -15.94 -10.28
CA ALA A 391 -1.11 -16.41 -11.59
C ALA A 391 -0.47 -15.23 -12.36
N PRO A 392 0.49 -15.47 -13.24
CA PRO A 392 1.07 -14.42 -14.07
C PRO A 392 -0.02 -13.62 -14.81
N GLY A 393 -0.01 -12.30 -14.66
CA GLY A 393 -1.00 -11.39 -15.23
C GLY A 393 -2.33 -11.27 -14.43
N GLU A 394 -2.44 -11.92 -13.29
CA GLU A 394 -3.58 -11.82 -12.36
C GLU A 394 -3.15 -11.13 -11.04
N LYS A 395 -2.72 -9.88 -11.12
CA LYS A 395 -2.16 -9.14 -9.97
C LYS A 395 -3.09 -9.08 -8.75
N ILE A 396 -4.38 -8.89 -8.96
CA ILE A 396 -5.38 -8.92 -7.88
C ILE A 396 -5.78 -10.33 -7.44
N GLY A 397 -5.22 -11.38 -8.04
CA GLY A 397 -5.50 -12.77 -7.67
C GLY A 397 -5.01 -13.16 -6.27
N LEU A 398 -4.31 -12.29 -5.55
CA LEU A 398 -3.98 -12.44 -4.13
C LEU A 398 -5.22 -12.20 -3.25
N PHE A 399 -6.09 -11.27 -3.64
CA PHE A 399 -7.28 -10.85 -2.91
C PHE A 399 -8.42 -11.86 -3.10
N ARG A 400 -8.38 -12.93 -2.33
CA ARG A 400 -9.31 -14.08 -2.38
C ARG A 400 -10.05 -14.20 -1.06
N PRO A 401 -11.23 -14.88 -1.02
CA PRO A 401 -12.00 -15.03 0.21
C PRO A 401 -11.22 -15.59 1.42
N VAL A 402 -10.11 -16.32 1.18
CA VAL A 402 -9.27 -16.85 2.26
C VAL A 402 -8.54 -15.75 3.04
N VAL A 403 -8.17 -14.63 2.40
CA VAL A 403 -7.52 -13.50 3.09
C VAL A 403 -8.51 -12.54 3.73
N TYR A 404 -9.77 -12.56 3.34
CA TYR A 404 -10.89 -11.80 3.90
C TYR A 404 -11.64 -12.58 5.00
N ASP A 405 -12.75 -13.20 4.67
CA ASP A 405 -13.57 -13.98 5.61
C ASP A 405 -12.80 -15.15 6.23
N GLY A 406 -11.85 -15.77 5.49
CA GLY A 406 -10.99 -16.82 6.04
C GLY A 406 -10.06 -16.32 7.13
N SER A 407 -9.62 -15.05 7.04
CA SER A 407 -8.79 -14.41 8.07
C SER A 407 -9.62 -13.85 9.22
N ALA A 408 -10.78 -13.24 8.94
CA ALA A 408 -11.73 -12.83 9.99
C ALA A 408 -12.16 -14.02 10.86
N LEU A 409 -12.24 -15.22 10.27
CA LEU A 409 -12.52 -16.45 10.97
C LEU A 409 -11.42 -16.82 12.00
N ILE A 410 -10.15 -16.48 11.73
CA ILE A 410 -9.05 -16.65 12.69
C ILE A 410 -9.26 -15.74 13.90
N LEU A 411 -9.62 -14.47 13.66
CA LEU A 411 -9.91 -13.51 14.72
C LEU A 411 -11.10 -13.93 15.57
N TYR A 412 -12.15 -14.48 14.93
CA TYR A 412 -13.29 -15.06 15.63
C TYR A 412 -12.87 -16.24 16.50
N ALA A 413 -12.08 -17.18 15.96
CA ALA A 413 -11.58 -18.32 16.71
C ALA A 413 -10.71 -17.90 17.90
N LEU A 414 -9.82 -16.93 17.70
CA LEU A 414 -9.00 -16.35 18.76
C LEU A 414 -9.87 -15.72 19.86
N ARG A 415 -10.89 -14.95 19.47
CA ARG A 415 -11.83 -14.34 20.41
C ARG A 415 -12.61 -15.39 21.23
N GLN A 416 -13.02 -16.49 20.62
CA GLN A 416 -13.65 -17.61 21.35
C GLN A 416 -12.67 -18.28 22.32
N GLU A 417 -11.41 -18.43 21.94
CA GLU A 417 -10.37 -19.13 22.71
C GLU A 417 -9.90 -18.34 23.94
N ILE A 418 -9.73 -17.00 23.81
CA ILE A 418 -9.20 -16.17 24.90
C ILE A 418 -10.26 -15.29 25.59
N GLY A 419 -11.49 -15.27 25.05
CA GLY A 419 -12.59 -14.45 25.53
C GLY A 419 -12.55 -13.00 24.99
N ALA A 420 -13.73 -12.38 24.90
CA ALA A 420 -13.90 -11.06 24.28
C ALA A 420 -13.03 -9.97 24.90
N ALA A 421 -12.95 -9.90 26.24
CA ALA A 421 -12.19 -8.85 26.92
C ALA A 421 -10.68 -8.94 26.67
N ALA A 422 -10.10 -10.15 26.57
CA ALA A 422 -8.69 -10.30 26.21
C ALA A 422 -8.46 -9.98 24.73
N PHE A 423 -9.36 -10.42 23.87
CA PHE A 423 -9.31 -10.09 22.43
C PHE A 423 -9.37 -8.58 22.19
N ASP A 424 -10.28 -7.84 22.83
CA ASP A 424 -10.38 -6.38 22.71
C ASP A 424 -9.09 -5.67 23.17
N ARG A 425 -8.35 -6.26 24.15
CA ARG A 425 -7.03 -5.72 24.54
C ARG A 425 -5.97 -6.04 23.49
N VAL A 426 -6.00 -7.21 22.85
CA VAL A 426 -5.11 -7.55 21.73
C VAL A 426 -5.24 -6.51 20.64
N GLU A 427 -6.48 -6.24 20.19
CA GLU A 427 -6.75 -5.28 19.12
C GLU A 427 -6.22 -3.85 19.44
N ARG A 428 -6.55 -3.35 20.64
CA ARG A 428 -6.09 -2.02 21.09
C ARG A 428 -4.57 -1.93 21.22
N ARG A 429 -3.94 -2.97 21.79
CA ARG A 429 -2.49 -3.01 21.93
C ARG A 429 -1.78 -3.15 20.59
N TRP A 430 -2.34 -3.94 19.66
CA TRP A 430 -1.79 -4.12 18.33
C TRP A 430 -1.61 -2.76 17.63
N VAL A 431 -2.68 -1.99 17.54
CA VAL A 431 -2.64 -0.68 16.88
C VAL A 431 -1.81 0.35 17.65
N ALA A 432 -1.76 0.27 18.98
CA ALA A 432 -0.99 1.23 19.79
C ALA A 432 0.52 0.96 19.74
N GLU A 433 0.94 -0.31 19.82
CA GLU A 433 2.35 -0.70 19.89
C GLU A 433 3.06 -0.69 18.54
N HIS A 434 2.31 -0.87 17.45
CA HIS A 434 2.87 -0.92 16.10
C HIS A 434 2.51 0.31 15.24
N LYS A 435 1.93 1.35 15.85
CA LYS A 435 1.53 2.58 15.16
C LYS A 435 2.66 3.11 14.27
N ASP A 436 2.31 3.48 13.02
CA ASP A 436 3.22 4.02 12.00
C ASP A 436 4.36 3.07 11.58
N GLY A 437 4.29 1.82 12.00
CA GLY A 437 5.30 0.81 11.77
C GLY A 437 4.86 -0.32 10.85
N ILE A 438 5.73 -1.31 10.76
CA ILE A 438 5.49 -2.58 10.07
C ILE A 438 5.44 -3.71 11.10
N ALA A 439 4.52 -4.65 10.92
CA ALA A 439 4.42 -5.83 11.78
C ALA A 439 3.94 -7.06 11.00
N GLY A 440 4.28 -8.24 11.46
CA GLY A 440 3.94 -9.50 10.80
C GLY A 440 3.23 -10.47 11.71
N THR A 441 2.94 -11.64 11.18
CA THR A 441 2.20 -12.72 11.84
C THR A 441 2.82 -13.11 13.19
N GLU A 442 4.15 -13.18 13.28
CA GLU A 442 4.84 -13.56 14.53
C GLU A 442 4.65 -12.51 15.63
N ASP A 443 4.60 -11.23 15.26
CA ASP A 443 4.36 -10.13 16.20
C ASP A 443 2.96 -10.22 16.78
N PHE A 444 1.96 -10.52 15.94
CA PHE A 444 0.57 -10.71 16.37
C PHE A 444 0.41 -11.92 17.30
N VAL A 445 1.00 -13.08 16.94
CA VAL A 445 0.97 -14.30 17.77
C VAL A 445 1.61 -14.04 19.14
N ARG A 446 2.73 -13.34 19.17
CA ARG A 446 3.44 -12.96 20.40
C ARG A 446 2.57 -12.07 21.29
N LEU A 447 1.96 -11.02 20.73
CA LEU A 447 1.11 -10.08 21.45
C LEU A 447 -0.15 -10.77 21.99
N ALA A 448 -0.83 -11.58 21.17
CA ALA A 448 -2.00 -12.35 21.57
C ALA A 448 -1.67 -13.32 22.72
N SER A 449 -0.50 -13.97 22.67
CA SER A 449 -0.03 -14.85 23.73
C SER A 449 0.20 -14.11 25.05
N GLN A 450 0.77 -12.90 25.00
CA GLN A 450 0.97 -12.05 26.18
C GLN A 450 -0.37 -11.65 26.82
N GLU A 451 -1.36 -11.23 26.03
CA GLU A 451 -2.69 -10.87 26.54
C GLU A 451 -3.48 -12.05 27.08
N ALA A 452 -3.28 -13.22 26.49
CA ALA A 452 -3.89 -14.47 26.97
C ALA A 452 -3.22 -15.02 28.24
N GLY A 453 -2.01 -14.53 28.59
CA GLY A 453 -1.20 -15.06 29.70
C GLY A 453 -0.69 -16.49 29.47
N ARG A 454 -0.67 -16.97 28.22
CA ARG A 454 -0.19 -18.29 27.80
C ARG A 454 0.24 -18.29 26.34
N ASP A 455 1.09 -19.22 25.97
CA ASP A 455 1.50 -19.40 24.57
C ASP A 455 0.31 -19.84 23.69
N LEU A 456 0.04 -19.08 22.64
CA LEU A 456 -1.00 -19.36 21.65
C LEU A 456 -0.43 -19.87 20.31
N ALA A 457 0.89 -20.01 20.17
CA ALA A 457 1.50 -20.43 18.91
C ALA A 457 0.95 -21.78 18.40
N ALA A 458 0.84 -22.76 19.28
CA ALA A 458 0.30 -24.07 18.94
C ALA A 458 -1.21 -24.03 18.56
N PHE A 459 -1.97 -23.09 19.12
CA PHE A 459 -3.36 -22.86 18.76
C PHE A 459 -3.49 -22.17 17.41
N LEU A 460 -2.75 -21.08 17.19
CA LEU A 460 -2.87 -20.25 15.98
C LEU A 460 -2.22 -20.88 14.75
N GLN A 461 -1.16 -21.66 14.90
CA GLN A 461 -0.41 -22.24 13.79
C GLN A 461 -1.30 -23.00 12.78
N PRO A 462 -2.21 -23.92 13.17
CA PRO A 462 -3.08 -24.60 12.20
C PRO A 462 -4.16 -23.67 11.59
N TRP A 463 -4.56 -22.61 12.28
CA TRP A 463 -5.44 -21.58 11.74
C TRP A 463 -4.77 -20.75 10.65
N LEU A 464 -3.49 -20.39 10.86
CA LEU A 464 -2.70 -19.53 9.99
C LEU A 464 -2.12 -20.27 8.78
N TYR A 465 -1.64 -21.50 8.99
CA TYR A 465 -0.83 -22.23 8.00
C TYR A 465 -1.39 -23.61 7.63
N GLY A 466 -2.45 -24.08 8.28
CA GLY A 466 -3.04 -25.40 8.00
C GLY A 466 -3.73 -25.44 6.64
N GLU A 467 -3.67 -26.57 5.98
CA GLU A 467 -4.43 -26.84 4.73
C GLU A 467 -5.92 -27.07 5.00
N THR A 468 -6.28 -27.45 6.22
CA THR A 468 -7.65 -27.61 6.70
C THR A 468 -7.92 -26.74 7.90
N THR A 469 -9.17 -26.32 8.05
CA THR A 469 -9.62 -25.45 9.14
C THR A 469 -9.80 -26.27 10.42
N PRO A 470 -9.21 -25.83 11.56
CA PRO A 470 -9.42 -26.50 12.85
C PRO A 470 -10.87 -26.45 13.33
N ALA A 471 -11.21 -27.29 14.30
CA ALA A 471 -12.51 -27.21 14.99
C ALA A 471 -12.69 -25.83 15.64
N MET A 472 -13.88 -25.23 15.46
CA MET A 472 -14.18 -23.90 15.98
C MET A 472 -14.35 -23.92 17.50
N PRO A 473 -13.54 -23.18 18.26
CA PRO A 473 -13.71 -23.07 19.71
C PRO A 473 -15.11 -22.52 20.05
N GLY A 474 -15.74 -23.09 21.06
CA GLY A 474 -17.06 -22.67 21.48
C GLY A 474 -18.23 -23.20 20.63
N HIS A 475 -17.97 -23.79 19.46
CA HIS A 475 -18.99 -24.23 18.50
C HIS A 475 -18.80 -25.67 18.03
N PRO A 476 -18.87 -26.67 18.92
CA PRO A 476 -18.72 -28.07 18.53
C PRO A 476 -19.83 -28.55 17.55
N GLU A 477 -20.97 -27.86 17.55
CA GLU A 477 -22.12 -28.16 16.68
C GLU A 477 -21.89 -27.70 15.21
N TRP A 478 -20.86 -26.90 14.89
CA TRP A 478 -20.60 -26.50 13.50
C TRP A 478 -20.07 -27.66 12.66
N GLY A 479 -19.54 -28.71 13.28
CA GLY A 479 -18.90 -29.82 12.57
C GLY A 479 -17.59 -29.39 11.92
N GLY A 480 -16.94 -30.28 11.18
CA GLY A 480 -15.83 -29.93 10.32
C GLY A 480 -16.34 -29.20 9.05
N PRO A 481 -15.50 -28.32 8.41
CA PRO A 481 -15.86 -27.76 7.14
C PRO A 481 -16.23 -28.86 6.15
N ALA A 482 -17.38 -28.72 5.50
CA ALA A 482 -17.85 -29.73 4.56
C ALA A 482 -16.90 -29.82 3.36
N SER A 483 -16.39 -30.99 3.07
CA SER A 483 -15.85 -31.30 1.74
C SER A 483 -17.04 -31.25 0.77
N SER A 484 -17.37 -30.07 0.24
CA SER A 484 -18.52 -29.89 -0.65
C SER A 484 -18.31 -30.61 -1.96
N PRO A 485 -19.33 -31.35 -2.43
CA PRO A 485 -19.40 -31.71 -3.85
C PRO A 485 -19.51 -30.43 -4.66
N ALA A 486 -18.78 -30.40 -5.79
CA ALA A 486 -18.82 -29.31 -6.74
C ALA A 486 -20.26 -28.89 -7.04
N ALA A 487 -20.66 -27.69 -6.61
CA ALA A 487 -21.94 -27.13 -6.98
C ALA A 487 -21.94 -26.90 -8.48
N GLY A 488 -22.76 -27.66 -9.16
CA GLY A 488 -23.10 -27.41 -10.55
C GLY A 488 -23.66 -25.98 -10.66
N LYS A 489 -23.16 -25.25 -11.65
CA LYS A 489 -23.67 -23.92 -12.04
C LYS A 489 -25.18 -23.94 -12.24
N PRO A 490 -25.88 -22.86 -11.90
CA PRO A 490 -26.79 -22.28 -12.86
C PRO A 490 -26.10 -21.21 -13.72
#